data_9221a6ac044a6e5056d62fc1dec42668
#
_entry.id   9221a6ac044a6e5056d62fc1dec42668
#
_cell.length_a   1.000
_cell.length_b   1.000
_cell.length_c   1.000
_cell.angle_alpha   90.00
_cell.angle_beta   90.00
_cell.angle_gamma   90.00
#
_symmetry.space_group_name_H-M   'P 1'
#
loop_
_entity.id
_entity.type
_entity.pdbx_description
1 polymer ?
#
loop_
_entity_poly.entity_id
_entity_poly.type
_entity_poly.pdbx_seq_one_letter_code
_entity_poly.pdbx_strand_id
1 'polypeptide(L)'
;MLFRICAAVIVASSILASSAQAQIQQTQVQQIQFRTPLKLPDPRGEFIRLCAPHMVGRWAHPEAVCGCLHDYAAAAVEDTDLREALLRGISETGVPTIETEWVPPSKQSQIGATFTKIAKPTLQCMFEPSTN
;
A
#
# COMPACT_ATOMS: atom_id res chain seq x y z
N MET A 1 30.73 -66.27 -10.71
CA MET A 1 29.30 -65.96 -10.97
C MET A 1 28.71 -64.89 -10.04
N LEU A 2 29.48 -64.31 -9.13
CA LEU A 2 28.98 -63.33 -8.15
C LEU A 2 29.04 -61.84 -8.64
N PHE A 3 29.73 -61.56 -9.70
CA PHE A 3 29.92 -60.16 -10.20
C PHE A 3 28.84 -59.65 -11.16
N ARG A 4 27.89 -60.50 -11.58
CA ARG A 4 26.81 -60.11 -12.52
C ARG A 4 25.52 -59.61 -11.84
N ILE A 5 25.38 -59.79 -10.53
CA ILE A 5 24.16 -59.42 -9.80
C ILE A 5 24.20 -57.97 -9.27
N CYS A 6 25.38 -57.42 -9.02
CA CYS A 6 25.48 -56.03 -8.51
C CYS A 6 25.23 -54.96 -9.58
N ALA A 7 25.37 -55.24 -10.85
CA ALA A 7 25.18 -54.25 -11.92
C ALA A 7 23.69 -53.96 -12.20
N ALA A 8 22.79 -54.88 -11.91
CA ALA A 8 21.38 -54.72 -12.18
C ALA A 8 20.65 -53.86 -11.12
N VAL A 9 21.16 -53.79 -9.89
CA VAL A 9 20.52 -53.04 -8.80
C VAL A 9 20.74 -51.54 -8.91
N ILE A 10 21.90 -51.12 -9.45
CA ILE A 10 22.29 -49.72 -9.58
C ILE A 10 21.47 -48.98 -10.64
N VAL A 11 21.04 -49.67 -11.70
CA VAL A 11 20.25 -49.05 -12.79
C VAL A 11 18.81 -48.77 -12.35
N ALA A 12 18.24 -49.62 -11.48
CA ALA A 12 16.87 -49.41 -10.99
C ALA A 12 16.71 -48.22 -10.04
N SER A 13 17.76 -47.88 -9.31
CA SER A 13 17.70 -46.73 -8.35
C SER A 13 17.79 -45.37 -9.06
N SER A 14 18.35 -45.31 -10.26
CA SER A 14 18.52 -44.04 -11.01
C SER A 14 17.22 -43.57 -11.68
N ILE A 15 16.29 -44.46 -11.94
CA ILE A 15 15.01 -44.13 -12.64
C ILE A 15 13.99 -43.50 -11.66
N LEU A 16 14.05 -43.88 -10.38
CA LEU A 16 13.13 -43.35 -9.37
C LEU A 16 13.42 -41.90 -8.95
N ALA A 17 14.64 -41.43 -9.10
CA ALA A 17 15.03 -40.05 -8.77
C ALA A 17 14.53 -39.04 -9.81
N SER A 18 14.37 -39.44 -11.05
CA SER A 18 13.91 -38.52 -12.12
C SER A 18 12.42 -38.20 -12.07
N SER A 19 11.62 -39.09 -11.47
CA SER A 19 10.17 -38.87 -11.38
C SER A 19 9.78 -37.87 -10.29
N ALA A 20 10.59 -37.72 -9.24
CA ALA A 20 10.29 -36.78 -8.16
C ALA A 20 10.55 -35.32 -8.54
N GLN A 21 11.51 -35.03 -9.41
CA GLN A 21 11.81 -33.68 -9.85
C GLN A 21 10.77 -33.12 -10.84
N ALA A 22 10.15 -33.98 -11.64
CA ALA A 22 9.10 -33.55 -12.56
C ALA A 22 7.81 -33.10 -11.83
N GLN A 23 7.50 -33.70 -10.68
CA GLN A 23 6.32 -33.34 -9.90
C GLN A 23 6.44 -32.01 -9.15
N ILE A 24 7.65 -31.65 -8.74
CA ILE A 24 7.88 -30.37 -8.04
C ILE A 24 7.73 -29.18 -9.00
N GLN A 25 8.11 -29.33 -10.25
CA GLN A 25 7.95 -28.28 -11.26
C GLN A 25 6.50 -28.06 -11.68
N GLN A 26 5.67 -29.10 -11.69
CA GLN A 26 4.25 -28.96 -12.02
C GLN A 26 3.46 -28.23 -10.93
N THR A 27 3.84 -28.41 -9.67
CA THR A 27 3.15 -27.74 -8.55
C THR A 27 3.43 -26.24 -8.51
N GLN A 28 4.60 -25.79 -8.96
CA GLN A 28 4.93 -24.36 -9.00
C GLN A 28 4.24 -23.60 -10.14
N VAL A 29 3.98 -24.24 -11.26
CA VAL A 29 3.31 -23.59 -12.39
C VAL A 29 1.82 -23.38 -12.11
N GLN A 30 1.17 -24.25 -11.33
CA GLN A 30 -0.24 -24.11 -10.98
C GLN A 30 -0.51 -22.97 -9.96
N GLN A 31 0.46 -22.58 -9.14
CA GLN A 31 0.25 -21.48 -8.19
C GLN A 31 0.28 -20.08 -8.84
N ILE A 32 0.73 -19.96 -10.08
CA ILE A 32 0.79 -18.68 -10.79
C ILE A 32 -0.56 -18.32 -11.43
N GLN A 33 -1.46 -19.27 -11.62
CA GLN A 33 -2.73 -19.05 -12.32
C GLN A 33 -3.86 -18.45 -11.47
N PHE A 34 -3.70 -18.35 -10.16
CA PHE A 34 -4.71 -17.74 -9.26
C PHE A 34 -4.34 -16.36 -8.75
N ARG A 35 -3.59 -15.60 -9.51
CA ARG A 35 -3.57 -14.14 -9.30
C ARG A 35 -4.83 -13.58 -9.95
N THR A 36 -5.95 -13.62 -9.24
CA THR A 36 -7.02 -12.64 -9.43
C THR A 36 -6.36 -11.28 -9.56
N PRO A 37 -6.64 -10.48 -10.61
CA PRO A 37 -6.16 -9.12 -10.69
C PRO A 37 -6.57 -8.45 -9.37
N LEU A 38 -5.59 -8.11 -8.53
CA LEU A 38 -5.82 -7.25 -7.38
C LEU A 38 -6.44 -5.99 -7.98
N LYS A 39 -7.75 -5.82 -7.76
CA LYS A 39 -8.39 -4.53 -7.96
C LYS A 39 -7.59 -3.57 -7.09
N LEU A 40 -6.83 -2.66 -7.70
CA LEU A 40 -6.11 -1.65 -6.95
C LEU A 40 -7.14 -0.97 -6.03
N PRO A 41 -6.90 -0.93 -4.73
CA PRO A 41 -7.81 -0.23 -3.83
C PRO A 41 -7.92 1.21 -4.31
N ASP A 42 -9.11 1.78 -4.26
CA ASP A 42 -9.34 3.20 -4.48
C ASP A 42 -8.55 3.97 -3.41
N PRO A 43 -7.47 4.69 -3.77
CA PRO A 43 -6.62 5.36 -2.78
C PRO A 43 -7.39 6.37 -1.93
N ARG A 44 -8.40 7.02 -2.53
CA ARG A 44 -9.26 7.98 -1.84
C ARG A 44 -10.17 7.29 -0.82
N GLY A 45 -10.81 6.20 -1.23
CA GLY A 45 -11.67 5.41 -0.33
C GLY A 45 -10.90 4.81 0.83
N GLU A 46 -9.70 4.30 0.58
CA GLU A 46 -8.83 3.78 1.63
C GLU A 46 -8.38 4.88 2.61
N PHE A 47 -8.01 6.05 2.10
CA PHE A 47 -7.68 7.20 2.94
C PHE A 47 -8.86 7.58 3.84
N ILE A 48 -10.08 7.70 3.30
CA ILE A 48 -11.29 8.03 4.08
C ILE A 48 -11.51 6.99 5.17
N ARG A 49 -11.36 5.71 4.87
CA ARG A 49 -11.52 4.61 5.81
C ARG A 49 -10.55 4.70 7.00
N LEU A 50 -9.31 5.12 6.77
CA LEU A 50 -8.29 5.31 7.81
C LEU A 50 -8.48 6.60 8.60
N CYS A 51 -8.81 7.68 7.93
CA CYS A 51 -8.95 9.02 8.50
C CYS A 51 -10.23 9.19 9.34
N ALA A 52 -11.39 8.72 8.86
CA ALA A 52 -12.68 8.99 9.47
C ALA A 52 -12.80 8.60 10.95
N PRO A 53 -12.23 7.48 11.44
CA PRO A 53 -12.27 7.14 12.86
C PRO A 53 -11.63 8.21 13.77
N HIS A 54 -10.61 8.92 13.31
CA HIS A 54 -9.95 9.99 14.06
C HIS A 54 -10.78 11.28 14.13
N MET A 55 -11.78 11.41 13.28
CA MET A 55 -12.68 12.56 13.20
C MET A 55 -13.97 12.38 13.99
N VAL A 56 -14.28 11.14 14.41
CA VAL A 56 -15.50 10.84 15.20
C VAL A 56 -15.48 11.61 16.52
N GLY A 57 -16.61 12.23 16.84
CA GLY A 57 -16.75 13.05 18.05
C GLY A 57 -16.17 14.46 17.95
N ARG A 58 -15.44 14.77 16.87
CA ARG A 58 -14.92 16.12 16.58
C ARG A 58 -15.75 16.83 15.52
N TRP A 59 -16.20 16.09 14.51
CA TRP A 59 -16.88 16.62 13.34
C TRP A 59 -18.17 15.85 13.05
N ALA A 60 -19.18 16.56 12.57
CA ALA A 60 -20.50 15.97 12.30
C ALA A 60 -20.48 14.95 11.15
N HIS A 61 -19.58 15.16 10.17
CA HIS A 61 -19.49 14.34 8.95
C HIS A 61 -18.05 13.88 8.69
N PRO A 62 -17.51 12.92 9.48
CA PRO A 62 -16.12 12.49 9.40
C PRO A 62 -15.64 12.09 8.00
N GLU A 63 -16.45 11.31 7.30
CA GLU A 63 -16.10 10.84 5.95
C GLU A 63 -16.03 11.98 4.93
N ALA A 64 -16.96 12.93 5.00
CA ALA A 64 -16.97 14.11 4.12
C ALA A 64 -15.76 15.01 4.39
N VAL A 65 -15.39 15.21 5.66
CA VAL A 65 -14.17 15.95 6.04
C VAL A 65 -12.93 15.27 5.49
N CYS A 66 -12.78 13.95 5.68
CA CYS A 66 -11.64 13.21 5.18
C CYS A 66 -11.56 13.21 3.64
N GLY A 67 -12.68 13.04 2.95
CA GLY A 67 -12.73 13.12 1.50
C GLY A 67 -12.30 14.50 0.98
N CYS A 68 -12.78 15.57 1.61
CA CYS A 68 -12.39 16.94 1.30
C CYS A 68 -10.88 17.16 1.52
N LEU A 69 -10.33 16.71 2.64
CA LEU A 69 -8.89 16.83 2.93
C LEU A 69 -8.03 16.10 1.91
N HIS A 70 -8.43 14.89 1.51
CA HIS A 70 -7.74 14.14 0.47
C HIS A 70 -7.69 14.91 -0.85
N ASP A 71 -8.84 15.40 -1.30
CA ASP A 71 -8.98 16.09 -2.58
C ASP A 71 -8.19 17.40 -2.61
N TYR A 72 -8.17 18.14 -1.50
CA TYR A 72 -7.35 19.34 -1.36
C TYR A 72 -5.85 19.03 -1.34
N ALA A 73 -5.43 18.01 -0.62
CA ALA A 73 -4.02 17.61 -0.60
C ALA A 73 -3.56 17.19 -2.01
N ALA A 74 -4.39 16.43 -2.72
CA ALA A 74 -4.11 16.02 -4.10
C ALA A 74 -4.01 17.20 -5.07
N ALA A 75 -4.84 18.22 -4.91
CA ALA A 75 -4.87 19.39 -5.78
C ALA A 75 -3.79 20.44 -5.44
N ALA A 76 -3.49 20.65 -4.16
CA ALA A 76 -2.62 21.74 -3.71
C ALA A 76 -1.15 21.35 -3.60
N VAL A 77 -0.83 20.06 -3.37
CA VAL A 77 0.52 19.56 -3.19
C VAL A 77 0.96 18.80 -4.42
N GLU A 78 1.72 19.44 -5.27
CA GLU A 78 2.20 18.88 -6.55
C GLU A 78 3.28 17.81 -6.32
N ASP A 79 4.18 18.01 -5.34
CA ASP A 79 5.24 17.06 -5.03
C ASP A 79 4.65 15.80 -4.40
N THR A 80 4.93 14.66 -5.03
CA THR A 80 4.36 13.36 -4.64
C THR A 80 4.80 12.95 -3.24
N ASP A 81 6.08 13.10 -2.89
CA ASP A 81 6.59 12.66 -1.59
C ASP A 81 5.98 13.49 -0.45
N LEU A 82 5.86 14.80 -0.63
CA LEU A 82 5.24 15.69 0.34
C LEU A 82 3.74 15.44 0.46
N ARG A 83 3.06 15.15 -0.66
CA ARG A 83 1.65 14.82 -0.66
C ARG A 83 1.37 13.50 0.05
N GLU A 84 2.15 12.46 -0.24
CA GLU A 84 2.01 11.17 0.41
C GLU A 84 2.29 11.25 1.92
N ALA A 85 3.35 11.96 2.32
CA ALA A 85 3.65 12.18 3.73
C ALA A 85 2.52 12.93 4.45
N LEU A 86 1.94 13.95 3.82
CA LEU A 86 0.80 14.70 4.36
C LEU A 86 -0.45 13.83 4.50
N LEU A 87 -0.82 13.10 3.45
CA LEU A 87 -1.98 12.20 3.47
C LEU A 87 -1.81 11.11 4.53
N ARG A 88 -0.59 10.57 4.67
CA ARG A 88 -0.27 9.62 5.72
C ARG A 88 -0.51 10.22 7.11
N GLY A 89 0.03 11.40 7.39
CA GLY A 89 -0.16 12.07 8.66
C GLY A 89 -1.62 12.30 9.00
N ILE A 90 -2.42 12.78 8.04
CA ILE A 90 -3.87 12.96 8.22
C ILE A 90 -4.57 11.62 8.48
N SER A 91 -4.23 10.57 7.74
CA SER A 91 -4.86 9.25 7.90
C SER A 91 -4.55 8.59 9.24
N GLU A 92 -3.36 8.84 9.81
CA GLU A 92 -2.93 8.26 11.09
C GLU A 92 -3.41 9.05 12.32
N THR A 93 -3.58 10.36 12.18
CA THR A 93 -3.83 11.24 13.35
C THR A 93 -5.12 12.06 13.27
N GLY A 94 -5.71 12.17 12.09
CA GLY A 94 -6.81 13.09 11.81
C GLY A 94 -6.38 14.57 11.75
N VAL A 95 -5.08 14.86 11.71
CA VAL A 95 -4.52 16.22 11.68
C VAL A 95 -3.46 16.30 10.58
N PRO A 96 -3.38 17.42 9.82
CA PRO A 96 -2.29 17.63 8.88
C PRO A 96 -0.94 17.59 9.58
N THR A 97 -0.18 16.53 9.36
CA THR A 97 1.13 16.28 9.96
C THR A 97 2.05 15.72 8.89
N ILE A 98 3.31 16.12 8.88
CA ILE A 98 4.36 15.56 8.04
C ILE A 98 5.58 15.30 8.93
N GLU A 99 5.87 14.03 9.16
CA GLU A 99 7.10 13.65 9.85
C GLU A 99 8.30 13.82 8.90
N THR A 100 9.36 14.42 9.40
CA THR A 100 10.56 14.74 8.60
C THR A 100 11.16 13.48 7.97
N GLU A 101 11.10 12.36 8.66
CA GLU A 101 11.62 11.06 8.23
C GLU A 101 10.85 10.44 7.05
N TRP A 102 9.61 10.88 6.80
CA TRP A 102 8.82 10.41 5.65
C TRP A 102 9.15 11.14 4.35
N VAL A 103 9.95 12.21 4.45
CA VAL A 103 10.29 13.07 3.32
C VAL A 103 11.79 12.96 3.01
N PRO A 104 12.17 12.75 1.73
CA PRO A 104 13.57 12.74 1.34
C PRO A 104 14.32 14.00 1.83
N PRO A 105 15.58 13.88 2.27
CA PRO A 105 16.35 15.01 2.83
C PRO A 105 16.38 16.26 1.94
N SER A 106 16.39 16.05 0.61
CA SER A 106 16.39 17.15 -0.37
C SER A 106 15.09 17.96 -0.42
N LYS A 107 14.01 17.45 0.16
CA LYS A 107 12.68 18.07 0.15
C LYS A 107 12.20 18.55 1.52
N GLN A 108 12.92 18.22 2.58
CA GLN A 108 12.50 18.56 3.95
C GLN A 108 12.33 20.07 4.18
N SER A 109 13.13 20.91 3.50
CA SER A 109 12.96 22.37 3.55
C SER A 109 11.62 22.88 3.00
N GLN A 110 10.90 22.05 2.23
CA GLN A 110 9.61 22.40 1.63
C GLN A 110 8.42 22.08 2.53
N ILE A 111 8.62 21.38 3.64
CA ILE A 111 7.53 20.95 4.56
C ILE A 111 6.73 22.17 5.05
N GLY A 112 7.39 23.23 5.50
CA GLY A 112 6.72 24.45 5.97
C GLY A 112 5.88 25.14 4.90
N ALA A 113 6.39 25.22 3.67
CA ALA A 113 5.64 25.78 2.54
C ALA A 113 4.42 24.91 2.17
N THR A 114 4.54 23.59 2.32
CA THR A 114 3.41 22.67 2.12
C THR A 114 2.29 22.93 3.11
N PHE A 115 2.59 23.10 4.40
CA PHE A 115 1.58 23.46 5.39
C PHE A 115 0.91 24.79 5.10
N THR A 116 1.63 25.78 4.63
CA THR A 116 1.05 27.08 4.24
C THR A 116 0.01 26.92 3.13
N LYS A 117 0.29 26.07 2.13
CA LYS A 117 -0.64 25.82 1.01
C LYS A 117 -1.95 25.16 1.45
N ILE A 118 -1.91 24.27 2.44
CA ILE A 118 -3.07 23.49 2.86
C ILE A 118 -3.81 24.06 4.07
N ALA A 119 -3.27 25.05 4.77
CA ALA A 119 -3.87 25.58 5.98
C ALA A 119 -5.31 26.10 5.77
N LYS A 120 -5.53 26.94 4.76
CA LYS A 120 -6.86 27.47 4.44
C LYS A 120 -7.82 26.38 3.96
N PRO A 121 -7.46 25.55 2.96
CA PRO A 121 -8.29 24.40 2.55
C PRO A 121 -8.65 23.46 3.70
N THR A 122 -7.71 23.16 4.58
CA THR A 122 -7.97 22.31 5.75
C THR A 122 -9.10 22.88 6.63
N LEU A 123 -9.05 24.17 6.94
CA LEU A 123 -10.10 24.82 7.70
C LEU A 123 -11.45 24.79 6.96
N GLN A 124 -11.46 24.99 5.66
CA GLN A 124 -12.69 24.90 4.85
C GLN A 124 -13.31 23.50 4.94
N CYS A 125 -12.51 22.43 4.78
CA CYS A 125 -13.02 21.07 4.89
C CYS A 125 -13.60 20.77 6.27
N MET A 126 -13.03 21.31 7.33
CA MET A 126 -13.48 21.07 8.69
C MET A 126 -14.79 21.76 9.02
N PHE A 127 -15.02 22.95 8.51
CA PHE A 127 -16.21 23.75 8.84
C PHE A 127 -17.30 23.72 7.76
N GLU A 128 -16.92 23.51 6.51
CA GLU A 128 -17.83 23.49 5.35
C GLU A 128 -17.51 22.29 4.44
N PRO A 129 -17.63 21.05 4.94
CA PRO A 129 -17.37 19.90 4.08
C PRO A 129 -18.40 19.88 2.95
N SER A 130 -17.92 19.93 1.70
CA SER A 130 -18.79 19.78 0.54
C SER A 130 -19.41 18.39 0.55
N THR A 131 -20.70 18.34 0.79
CA THR A 131 -21.51 17.12 0.63
C THR A 131 -21.84 16.94 -0.84
N ASN A 132 -20.93 16.30 -1.59
CA ASN A 132 -21.20 15.79 -2.95
C ASN A 132 -21.42 14.29 -2.89
#